data_eb7b1912275606f1b5b5d52dc219391e
#
_entry.id   eb7b1912275606f1b5b5d52dc219391e
#
_cell.length_a   1.000
_cell.length_b   1.000
_cell.length_c   1.000
_cell.angle_alpha   90.00
_cell.angle_beta   90.00
_cell.angle_gamma   90.00
#
_symmetry.space_group_name_H-M   'P 1'
#
loop_
_entity.id
_entity.type
_entity.pdbx_description
1 polymer ?
#
loop_
_entity_poly.entity_id
_entity_poly.type
_entity_poly.pdbx_seq_one_letter_code
_entity_poly.pdbx_strand_id
1 'polypeptide(L)'
;MYLLKCLRVSTSVNTCTYISGYAQTIIITFVASKTERMKIKNIIILGCVALGIWGYRNYKNGGDPIGTVEQLVQGEVSGFKSGFKEGLSAVSNAQNDDASLSTVDYPASVTDRLELPKLSREKGQYFVTHMVGESVNYSLEYDADKHHCRWVAFTFDEDNSRDVVGRMDTWMWDPKLPQSLSTEADFKGSGYSRGHMVASEDRVSSKEANKQTFYYSNVSPQLQSHNAGIWKRLEEKVRAWGRNNNMRKVLYVAKGGTIAEGQIEPKRLRGKIVIPKYYWMALLAEDMEGKYHAIAFLTEHRKYEKGEGNLQKLALSVDELEDFTGLDFFHNLDDRTEQQVEAVAPLSPESRRYWWAR
;
A
#
# COMPACT_ATOMS: atom_id res chain seq x y z
N MET A 1 18.97 -27.11 -26.95
CA MET A 1 19.84 -25.91 -26.88
C MET A 1 18.98 -24.68 -27.13
N TYR A 2 18.73 -23.91 -26.11
CA TYR A 2 17.85 -22.74 -26.21
C TYR A 2 18.72 -21.51 -26.43
N LEU A 3 18.51 -20.79 -27.52
CA LEU A 3 19.21 -19.54 -27.80
C LEU A 3 18.34 -18.34 -27.38
N LEU A 4 18.84 -17.54 -26.46
CA LEU A 4 18.28 -16.24 -26.15
C LEU A 4 18.87 -15.21 -27.12
N LYS A 5 18.05 -14.64 -28.00
CA LYS A 5 18.50 -13.55 -28.87
C LYS A 5 17.87 -12.26 -28.39
N CYS A 6 18.67 -11.33 -27.89
CA CYS A 6 18.25 -9.95 -27.65
C CYS A 6 18.50 -9.12 -28.93
N LEU A 7 17.46 -8.65 -29.54
CA LEU A 7 17.53 -7.73 -30.68
C LEU A 7 17.25 -6.29 -30.20
N ARG A 8 18.15 -5.38 -30.48
CA ARG A 8 18.00 -3.95 -30.21
C ARG A 8 17.30 -3.31 -31.40
N VAL A 9 16.05 -2.87 -31.21
CA VAL A 9 15.23 -2.35 -32.33
C VAL A 9 15.12 -0.81 -32.34
N SER A 10 15.45 -0.12 -31.25
CA SER A 10 15.63 1.36 -31.23
C SER A 10 16.26 1.80 -29.89
N THR A 11 16.63 3.09 -29.78
CA THR A 11 17.24 3.67 -28.58
C THR A 11 16.33 3.76 -27.36
N SER A 12 15.04 3.49 -27.51
CA SER A 12 14.01 3.66 -26.48
C SER A 12 13.25 2.38 -26.09
N VAL A 13 13.36 1.29 -26.87
CA VAL A 13 12.58 0.05 -26.62
C VAL A 13 13.49 -1.17 -26.67
N ASN A 14 13.48 -1.99 -25.62
CA ASN A 14 14.16 -3.29 -25.61
C ASN A 14 13.11 -4.41 -25.70
N THR A 15 13.23 -5.26 -26.72
CA THR A 15 12.38 -6.42 -26.92
C THR A 15 13.21 -7.68 -26.65
N CYS A 16 12.77 -8.51 -25.71
CA CYS A 16 13.33 -9.86 -25.52
C CYS A 16 12.38 -10.87 -26.14
N THR A 17 12.90 -11.65 -27.09
CA THR A 17 12.14 -12.73 -27.75
C THR A 17 12.64 -14.06 -27.24
N TYR A 18 11.74 -14.88 -26.70
CA TYR A 18 12.01 -16.26 -26.33
C TYR A 18 11.45 -17.18 -27.40
N ILE A 19 12.30 -17.97 -28.00
CA ILE A 19 11.92 -18.96 -29.03
C ILE A 19 12.02 -20.36 -28.40
N SER A 20 10.89 -20.99 -28.15
CA SER A 20 10.81 -22.40 -27.79
C SER A 20 10.55 -23.19 -29.06
N GLY A 21 11.16 -24.39 -29.19
CA GLY A 21 11.19 -25.19 -30.42
C GLY A 21 9.84 -25.72 -30.93
N TYR A 22 8.70 -25.29 -30.40
CA TYR A 22 7.37 -25.55 -30.94
C TYR A 22 6.54 -24.22 -30.93
N ALA A 23 6.54 -23.61 -32.08
CA ALA A 23 5.53 -22.74 -32.73
C ALA A 23 4.71 -21.71 -31.95
N GLN A 24 5.21 -21.07 -30.88
CA GLN A 24 4.63 -19.80 -30.42
C GLN A 24 5.72 -18.83 -29.90
N THR A 25 5.81 -17.67 -30.53
CA THR A 25 6.71 -16.58 -30.14
C THR A 25 5.95 -15.67 -29.17
N ILE A 26 6.42 -15.60 -27.92
CA ILE A 26 5.91 -14.61 -26.95
C ILE A 26 6.80 -13.39 -27.04
N ILE A 27 6.24 -12.25 -27.47
CA ILE A 27 6.92 -10.96 -27.52
C ILE A 27 6.48 -10.17 -26.27
N ILE A 28 7.44 -9.90 -25.37
CA ILE A 28 7.19 -9.05 -24.21
C ILE A 28 7.94 -7.74 -24.46
N THR A 29 7.19 -6.64 -24.55
CA THR A 29 7.73 -5.29 -24.78
C THR A 29 7.64 -4.50 -23.47
N PHE A 30 8.79 -4.01 -22.99
CA PHE A 30 8.85 -3.14 -21.82
C PHE A 30 9.46 -1.79 -22.21
N VAL A 31 8.84 -0.71 -21.72
CA VAL A 31 9.38 0.65 -21.77
C VAL A 31 9.72 1.06 -20.34
N ALA A 32 10.98 1.29 -20.02
CA ALA A 32 11.41 1.67 -18.67
C ALA A 32 12.49 2.75 -18.69
N SER A 33 12.57 3.57 -17.65
CA SER A 33 13.60 4.59 -17.49
C SER A 33 15.00 3.98 -17.26
N LYS A 34 16.04 4.79 -17.38
CA LYS A 34 17.44 4.30 -17.44
C LYS A 34 17.93 3.65 -16.12
N THR A 35 17.34 4.00 -15.00
CA THR A 35 17.72 3.52 -13.65
C THR A 35 17.00 2.21 -13.28
N GLU A 36 15.75 2.03 -13.70
CA GLU A 36 14.99 0.78 -13.48
C GLU A 36 15.44 -0.38 -14.37
N ARG A 37 16.09 -0.09 -15.50
CA ARG A 37 16.51 -1.10 -16.48
C ARG A 37 17.44 -2.19 -15.92
N MET A 38 18.23 -1.90 -14.87
CA MET A 38 19.12 -2.90 -14.29
C MET A 38 18.41 -3.84 -13.30
N LYS A 39 17.48 -3.30 -12.48
CA LYS A 39 16.67 -4.10 -11.53
C LYS A 39 15.75 -5.07 -12.26
N ILE A 40 14.99 -4.57 -13.24
CA ILE A 40 14.06 -5.38 -14.06
C ILE A 40 14.77 -6.46 -14.88
N LYS A 41 15.96 -6.19 -15.45
CA LYS A 41 16.75 -7.20 -16.17
C LYS A 41 17.10 -8.41 -15.32
N ASN A 42 17.48 -8.18 -14.06
CA ASN A 42 17.89 -9.26 -13.17
C ASN A 42 16.68 -10.10 -12.72
N ILE A 43 15.55 -9.49 -12.47
CA ILE A 43 14.28 -10.16 -12.09
C ILE A 43 13.75 -11.00 -13.25
N ILE A 44 13.75 -10.46 -14.47
CA ILE A 44 13.32 -11.21 -15.68
C ILE A 44 14.25 -12.39 -15.96
N ILE A 45 15.57 -12.22 -15.84
CA ILE A 45 16.54 -13.29 -16.05
C ILE A 45 16.36 -14.39 -14.99
N LEU A 46 16.19 -14.04 -13.72
CA LEU A 46 15.92 -14.98 -12.63
C LEU A 46 14.58 -15.71 -12.82
N GLY A 47 13.53 -15.01 -13.20
CA GLY A 47 12.23 -15.60 -13.51
C GLY A 47 12.26 -16.55 -14.70
N CYS A 48 12.94 -16.19 -15.78
CA CYS A 48 13.10 -17.05 -16.96
C CYS A 48 13.96 -18.29 -16.67
N VAL A 49 15.01 -18.15 -15.85
CA VAL A 49 15.85 -19.28 -15.43
C VAL A 49 15.08 -20.23 -14.52
N ALA A 50 14.32 -19.70 -13.55
CA ALA A 50 13.51 -20.51 -12.64
C ALA A 50 12.40 -21.28 -13.39
N LEU A 51 11.70 -20.63 -14.31
CA LEU A 51 10.69 -21.26 -15.18
C LEU A 51 11.31 -22.27 -16.14
N GLY A 52 12.51 -22.01 -16.67
CA GLY A 52 13.25 -22.94 -17.52
C GLY A 52 13.69 -24.19 -16.79
N ILE A 53 14.21 -24.07 -15.58
CA ILE A 53 14.65 -25.21 -14.74
C ILE A 53 13.42 -26.03 -14.29
N TRP A 54 12.34 -25.38 -13.91
CA TRP A 54 11.11 -26.04 -13.49
C TRP A 54 10.42 -26.75 -14.68
N GLY A 55 10.31 -26.10 -15.83
CA GLY A 55 9.74 -26.68 -17.04
C GLY A 55 10.56 -27.89 -17.54
N TYR A 56 11.89 -27.81 -17.48
CA TYR A 56 12.78 -28.93 -17.84
C TYR A 56 12.62 -30.12 -16.86
N ARG A 57 12.50 -29.85 -15.58
CA ARG A 57 12.28 -30.87 -14.55
C ARG A 57 10.93 -31.57 -14.72
N ASN A 58 9.89 -30.83 -15.03
CA ASN A 58 8.53 -31.36 -15.24
C ASN A 58 8.44 -32.17 -16.53
N TYR A 59 9.06 -31.70 -17.61
CA TYR A 59 9.15 -32.41 -18.87
C TYR A 59 9.89 -33.77 -18.72
N LYS A 60 10.98 -33.78 -17.96
CA LYS A 60 11.77 -35.02 -17.71
C LYS A 60 11.03 -36.06 -16.87
N ASN A 61 10.03 -35.64 -16.09
CA ASN A 61 9.18 -36.49 -15.26
C ASN A 61 7.84 -36.85 -15.91
N GLY A 62 7.67 -36.59 -17.22
CA GLY A 62 6.48 -36.99 -18.00
C GLY A 62 5.25 -36.09 -17.75
N GLY A 63 5.43 -34.92 -17.14
CA GLY A 63 4.36 -33.94 -16.93
C GLY A 63 4.21 -32.96 -18.10
N ASP A 64 2.97 -32.44 -18.29
CA ASP A 64 2.71 -31.35 -19.21
C ASP A 64 3.03 -30.00 -18.53
N PRO A 65 4.12 -29.32 -18.90
CA PRO A 65 4.53 -28.05 -18.26
C PRO A 65 3.58 -26.89 -18.60
N ILE A 66 2.83 -26.97 -19.69
CA ILE A 66 1.92 -25.90 -20.13
C ILE A 66 0.58 -26.01 -19.40
N GLY A 67 -0.01 -27.20 -19.34
CA GLY A 67 -1.25 -27.45 -18.61
C GLY A 67 -1.13 -27.18 -17.10
N THR A 68 0.04 -27.48 -16.53
CA THR A 68 0.30 -27.21 -15.09
C THR A 68 0.46 -25.72 -14.80
N VAL A 69 1.04 -24.93 -15.71
CA VAL A 69 1.10 -23.46 -15.58
C VAL A 69 -0.30 -22.85 -15.73
N GLU A 70 -1.11 -23.33 -16.66
CA GLU A 70 -2.51 -22.88 -16.79
C GLU A 70 -3.35 -23.23 -15.55
N GLN A 71 -3.20 -24.42 -14.97
CA GLN A 71 -3.88 -24.81 -13.73
C GLN A 71 -3.42 -23.99 -12.52
N LEU A 72 -2.12 -23.68 -12.40
CA LEU A 72 -1.57 -22.80 -11.35
C LEU A 72 -2.04 -21.34 -11.52
N VAL A 73 -2.28 -20.91 -12.74
CA VAL A 73 -2.82 -19.57 -13.06
C VAL A 73 -4.33 -19.51 -12.83
N GLN A 74 -5.06 -20.64 -12.98
CA GLN A 74 -6.51 -20.72 -12.80
C GLN A 74 -6.96 -21.16 -11.38
N GLY A 75 -6.06 -21.76 -10.56
CA GLY A 75 -6.39 -22.27 -9.23
C GLY A 75 -6.19 -21.25 -8.13
N GLU A 76 -7.23 -20.91 -7.40
CA GLU A 76 -7.35 -20.27 -6.06
C GLU A 76 -6.80 -18.84 -5.85
N VAL A 77 -6.22 -18.18 -6.86
CA VAL A 77 -5.74 -16.78 -6.72
C VAL A 77 -6.40 -15.84 -7.74
N SER A 78 -7.49 -16.25 -8.35
CA SER A 78 -8.12 -15.52 -9.46
C SER A 78 -8.57 -14.10 -9.11
N GLY A 79 -9.05 -13.85 -7.90
CA GLY A 79 -9.48 -12.52 -7.46
C GLY A 79 -8.31 -11.58 -7.19
N PHE A 80 -7.29 -12.04 -6.47
CA PHE A 80 -6.15 -11.21 -6.10
C PHE A 80 -5.23 -10.91 -7.31
N LYS A 81 -5.00 -11.89 -8.19
CA LYS A 81 -4.17 -11.70 -9.39
C LYS A 81 -4.82 -10.81 -10.45
N SER A 82 -6.16 -10.83 -10.59
CA SER A 82 -6.83 -9.91 -11.51
C SER A 82 -6.72 -8.47 -11.04
N GLY A 83 -6.95 -8.20 -9.75
CA GLY A 83 -6.80 -6.88 -9.16
C GLY A 83 -5.36 -6.36 -9.20
N PHE A 84 -4.39 -7.22 -8.92
CA PHE A 84 -2.97 -6.87 -9.02
C PHE A 84 -2.55 -6.54 -10.46
N LYS A 85 -3.02 -7.32 -11.44
CA LYS A 85 -2.74 -7.07 -12.87
C LYS A 85 -3.42 -5.80 -13.39
N GLU A 86 -4.65 -5.52 -12.94
CA GLU A 86 -5.36 -4.26 -13.25
C GLU A 86 -4.70 -3.05 -12.58
N GLY A 87 -4.22 -3.20 -11.33
CA GLY A 87 -3.47 -2.17 -10.62
C GLY A 87 -2.16 -1.80 -11.34
N LEU A 88 -1.37 -2.78 -11.76
CA LEU A 88 -0.14 -2.56 -12.53
C LEU A 88 -0.40 -1.88 -13.88
N SER A 89 -1.50 -2.20 -14.57
CA SER A 89 -1.85 -1.54 -15.83
C SER A 89 -2.33 -0.10 -15.64
N ALA A 90 -2.94 0.22 -14.50
CA ALA A 90 -3.35 1.58 -14.15
C ALA A 90 -2.14 2.49 -13.86
N VAL A 91 -1.12 1.99 -13.16
CA VAL A 91 0.13 2.73 -12.90
C VAL A 91 0.91 3.02 -14.18
N SER A 92 0.91 2.10 -15.16
CA SER A 92 1.60 2.31 -16.45
C SER A 92 0.92 3.37 -17.34
N ASN A 93 -0.36 3.64 -17.16
CA ASN A 93 -1.11 4.63 -17.96
C ASN A 93 -1.07 6.04 -17.34
N ALA A 94 -0.75 6.18 -16.05
CA ALA A 94 -0.69 7.47 -15.36
C ALA A 94 0.58 8.31 -15.67
N GLN A 95 1.53 7.81 -16.45
CA GLN A 95 2.81 8.47 -16.69
C GLN A 95 2.84 9.43 -17.90
N ASN A 96 1.72 9.73 -18.54
CA ASN A 96 1.72 10.50 -19.81
C ASN A 96 1.11 11.91 -19.77
N ASP A 97 0.77 12.46 -18.60
CA ASP A 97 0.30 13.85 -18.54
C ASP A 97 1.38 14.79 -18.01
N ASP A 98 2.05 15.45 -18.98
CA ASP A 98 3.01 16.53 -18.76
C ASP A 98 2.26 17.85 -18.44
N ALA A 99 1.77 17.95 -17.20
CA ALA A 99 1.18 19.17 -16.68
C ALA A 99 2.19 19.88 -15.78
N SER A 100 2.47 21.16 -16.08
CA SER A 100 3.39 22.04 -15.36
C SER A 100 3.18 21.99 -13.84
N LEU A 101 4.07 21.31 -13.15
CA LEU A 101 4.07 21.10 -11.70
C LEU A 101 4.48 22.39 -10.98
N SER A 102 3.58 22.99 -10.23
CA SER A 102 4.00 23.92 -9.17
C SER A 102 4.29 23.10 -7.91
N THR A 103 5.55 22.77 -7.67
CA THR A 103 5.99 22.04 -6.46
C THR A 103 5.82 22.91 -5.22
N VAL A 104 5.23 22.34 -4.18
CA VAL A 104 5.16 22.97 -2.85
C VAL A 104 6.36 22.49 -2.04
N ASP A 105 7.23 23.41 -1.62
CA ASP A 105 8.36 23.08 -0.76
C ASP A 105 7.95 23.06 0.72
N TYR A 106 8.18 21.94 1.39
CA TYR A 106 8.03 21.78 2.82
C TYR A 106 9.40 21.71 3.50
N PRO A 107 9.56 22.30 4.71
CA PRO A 107 10.83 22.17 5.45
C PRO A 107 11.15 20.69 5.73
N ALA A 108 12.44 20.32 5.64
CA ALA A 108 12.91 18.96 5.92
C ALA A 108 12.49 18.47 7.33
N SER A 109 12.51 19.34 8.33
CA SER A 109 12.06 19.03 9.69
C SER A 109 10.60 18.55 9.79
N VAL A 110 9.81 18.77 8.74
CA VAL A 110 8.40 18.34 8.67
C VAL A 110 8.27 17.07 7.84
N THR A 111 9.18 16.82 6.92
CA THR A 111 9.11 15.72 5.93
C THR A 111 10.05 14.55 6.19
N ASP A 112 11.04 14.71 7.08
CA ASP A 112 12.08 13.68 7.35
C ASP A 112 11.62 12.59 8.33
N ARG A 113 10.32 12.49 8.60
CA ARG A 113 9.74 11.48 9.49
C ARG A 113 9.52 10.16 8.75
N LEU A 114 9.92 9.04 9.38
CA LEU A 114 9.93 7.72 8.76
C LEU A 114 8.55 7.17 8.41
N GLU A 115 7.50 7.60 9.12
CA GLU A 115 6.13 7.14 8.83
C GLU A 115 5.53 7.74 7.56
N LEU A 116 6.13 8.83 7.02
CA LEU A 116 5.56 9.54 5.88
C LEU A 116 5.91 8.86 4.57
N PRO A 117 4.93 8.48 3.74
CA PRO A 117 5.17 8.23 2.34
C PRO A 117 5.66 9.51 1.65
N LYS A 118 6.43 9.36 0.59
CA LYS A 118 6.91 10.48 -0.22
C LYS A 118 5.77 11.34 -0.72
N LEU A 119 5.87 12.64 -0.47
CA LEU A 119 4.86 13.61 -0.87
C LEU A 119 4.80 13.74 -2.39
N SER A 120 3.57 13.82 -2.95
CA SER A 120 3.40 14.04 -4.39
C SER A 120 3.87 15.42 -4.84
N ARG A 121 3.72 16.43 -3.96
CA ARG A 121 4.02 17.85 -4.24
C ARG A 121 3.27 18.45 -5.44
N GLU A 122 2.22 17.77 -5.90
CA GLU A 122 1.38 18.23 -7.01
C GLU A 122 0.41 19.31 -6.56
N LYS A 123 -0.05 20.13 -7.51
CA LYS A 123 -1.10 21.12 -7.27
C LYS A 123 -2.40 20.41 -6.88
N GLY A 124 -3.07 20.91 -5.83
CA GLY A 124 -4.31 20.30 -5.32
C GLY A 124 -4.07 19.22 -4.26
N GLN A 125 -2.81 18.90 -3.96
CA GLN A 125 -2.45 18.07 -2.83
C GLN A 125 -2.20 18.93 -1.59
N TYR A 126 -2.77 18.53 -0.46
CA TYR A 126 -2.62 19.20 0.82
C TYR A 126 -1.90 18.28 1.80
N PHE A 127 -0.69 18.63 2.20
CA PHE A 127 -0.02 17.96 3.30
C PHE A 127 -0.41 18.62 4.63
N VAL A 128 -0.94 17.84 5.56
CA VAL A 128 -1.42 18.30 6.85
C VAL A 128 -0.83 17.47 7.98
N THR A 129 -0.33 18.12 9.02
CA THR A 129 0.08 17.46 10.26
C THR A 129 -0.78 17.97 11.41
N HIS A 130 -1.48 17.08 12.10
CA HIS A 130 -2.24 17.37 13.31
C HIS A 130 -1.35 17.17 14.54
N MET A 131 -1.38 18.14 15.44
CA MET A 131 -0.55 18.18 16.64
C MET A 131 -1.41 18.12 17.90
N VAL A 132 -0.84 17.53 18.96
CA VAL A 132 -1.36 17.63 20.33
C VAL A 132 -0.24 18.20 21.19
N GLY A 133 -0.35 19.46 21.56
CA GLY A 133 0.78 20.19 22.10
C GLY A 133 1.94 20.25 21.08
N GLU A 134 3.10 19.80 21.46
CA GLU A 134 4.30 19.72 20.60
C GLU A 134 4.43 18.37 19.87
N SER A 135 3.62 17.38 20.21
CA SER A 135 3.69 16.04 19.64
C SER A 135 2.82 15.88 18.39
N VAL A 136 3.35 15.18 17.40
CA VAL A 136 2.58 14.80 16.20
C VAL A 136 1.55 13.75 16.59
N ASN A 137 0.29 14.03 16.28
CA ASN A 137 -0.79 13.05 16.41
C ASN A 137 -0.88 12.16 15.18
N TYR A 138 -1.01 12.75 14.01
CA TYR A 138 -0.89 12.08 12.71
C TYR A 138 -0.71 13.12 11.59
N SER A 139 -0.27 12.64 10.44
CA SER A 139 -0.24 13.43 9.20
C SER A 139 -1.05 12.77 8.11
N LEU A 140 -1.42 13.55 7.11
CA LEU A 140 -2.09 13.07 5.91
C LEU A 140 -1.68 13.90 4.69
N GLU A 141 -1.76 13.28 3.53
CA GLU A 141 -1.78 13.98 2.25
C GLU A 141 -3.18 13.83 1.64
N TYR A 142 -3.83 14.95 1.34
CA TYR A 142 -5.21 15.00 0.86
C TYR A 142 -5.28 15.48 -0.58
N ASP A 143 -5.91 14.69 -1.42
CA ASP A 143 -6.14 15.01 -2.83
C ASP A 143 -7.49 15.74 -2.98
N ALA A 144 -7.44 17.03 -3.38
CA ALA A 144 -8.63 17.86 -3.52
C ALA A 144 -9.54 17.41 -4.68
N ASP A 145 -8.98 16.89 -5.77
CA ASP A 145 -9.76 16.43 -6.93
C ASP A 145 -10.46 15.10 -6.65
N LYS A 146 -9.85 14.26 -5.83
CA LYS A 146 -10.40 12.98 -5.39
C LYS A 146 -11.33 13.14 -4.19
N HIS A 147 -11.25 14.27 -3.48
CA HIS A 147 -11.89 14.49 -2.17
C HIS A 147 -11.59 13.36 -1.17
N HIS A 148 -10.33 12.92 -1.14
CA HIS A 148 -9.91 11.77 -0.33
C HIS A 148 -8.45 11.92 0.10
N CYS A 149 -8.08 11.42 1.28
CA CYS A 149 -6.67 11.35 1.64
C CYS A 149 -5.97 10.27 0.79
N ARG A 150 -4.80 10.59 0.26
CA ARG A 150 -3.91 9.63 -0.39
C ARG A 150 -3.41 8.61 0.62
N TRP A 151 -3.03 9.12 1.79
CA TRP A 151 -2.58 8.35 2.93
C TRP A 151 -2.75 9.14 4.21
N VAL A 152 -2.75 8.43 5.33
CA VAL A 152 -2.53 8.94 6.67
C VAL A 152 -1.33 8.23 7.27
N ALA A 153 -0.54 8.93 8.11
CA ALA A 153 0.66 8.38 8.72
C ALA A 153 0.79 8.81 10.17
N PHE A 154 1.23 7.88 11.03
CA PHE A 154 1.37 8.09 12.46
C PHE A 154 2.29 7.06 13.09
N THR A 155 2.67 7.28 14.33
CA THR A 155 3.50 6.36 15.11
C THR A 155 2.77 5.79 16.31
N PHE A 156 3.20 4.62 16.75
CA PHE A 156 3.02 4.15 18.13
C PHE A 156 4.38 4.16 18.82
N ASP A 157 4.50 4.95 19.84
CA ASP A 157 5.65 5.02 20.76
C ASP A 157 5.16 4.89 22.21
N GLU A 158 6.03 5.12 23.18
CA GLU A 158 5.68 4.97 24.59
C GLU A 158 4.60 5.97 25.03
N ASP A 159 4.63 7.20 24.51
CA ASP A 159 3.71 8.26 24.93
C ASP A 159 2.36 8.21 24.25
N ASN A 160 2.33 8.05 22.93
CA ASN A 160 1.09 8.15 22.17
C ASN A 160 0.30 6.82 22.11
N SER A 161 0.90 5.70 22.46
CA SER A 161 0.24 4.38 22.50
C SER A 161 -0.58 4.12 23.78
N ARG A 162 -0.56 5.05 24.75
CA ARG A 162 -1.29 4.91 26.01
C ARG A 162 -2.80 4.92 25.80
N ASP A 163 -3.51 4.09 26.54
CA ASP A 163 -4.98 3.99 26.55
C ASP A 163 -5.54 4.73 27.76
N VAL A 164 -5.87 6.00 27.58
CA VAL A 164 -6.24 6.93 28.69
C VAL A 164 -7.68 7.38 28.60
N VAL A 165 -8.22 7.56 27.38
CA VAL A 165 -9.56 8.10 27.17
C VAL A 165 -10.40 7.19 26.30
N GLY A 166 -11.71 7.18 26.53
CA GLY A 166 -12.66 6.50 25.67
C GLY A 166 -12.86 7.21 24.34
N ARG A 167 -13.52 6.52 23.42
CA ARG A 167 -13.91 7.05 22.10
C ARG A 167 -14.79 8.27 22.24
N MET A 168 -14.44 9.34 21.54
CA MET A 168 -15.31 10.48 21.28
C MET A 168 -16.10 10.24 19.98
N ASP A 169 -17.27 10.82 19.83
CA ASP A 169 -18.11 10.70 18.63
C ASP A 169 -18.50 12.10 18.12
N THR A 170 -17.46 12.91 17.86
CA THR A 170 -17.62 14.32 17.47
C THR A 170 -17.08 14.54 16.07
N TRP A 171 -17.89 14.26 15.07
CA TRP A 171 -17.56 14.46 13.67
C TRP A 171 -17.54 15.93 13.30
N MET A 172 -16.49 16.36 12.60
CA MET A 172 -16.31 17.74 12.19
C MET A 172 -15.44 17.86 10.93
N TRP A 173 -15.56 19.01 10.26
CA TRP A 173 -14.62 19.31 9.18
C TRP A 173 -13.20 19.51 9.74
N ASP A 174 -12.19 19.26 8.92
CA ASP A 174 -10.80 19.50 9.29
C ASP A 174 -10.47 20.99 9.19
N PRO A 175 -10.10 21.67 10.30
CA PRO A 175 -9.82 23.11 10.28
C PRO A 175 -8.59 23.48 9.44
N LYS A 176 -7.77 22.52 9.04
CA LYS A 176 -6.57 22.71 8.21
C LYS A 176 -6.84 22.54 6.71
N LEU A 177 -8.06 22.19 6.32
CA LEU A 177 -8.47 22.01 4.94
C LEU A 177 -9.69 22.87 4.59
N PRO A 178 -9.90 23.24 3.32
CA PRO A 178 -11.13 23.85 2.88
C PRO A 178 -12.35 23.01 3.24
N GLN A 179 -13.36 23.61 3.90
CA GLN A 179 -14.55 22.89 4.37
C GLN A 179 -15.32 22.18 3.24
N SER A 180 -15.23 22.69 2.01
CA SER A 180 -15.88 22.12 0.83
C SER A 180 -15.36 20.75 0.44
N LEU A 181 -14.16 20.34 0.90
CA LEU A 181 -13.53 19.10 0.47
C LEU A 181 -14.19 17.85 1.08
N SER A 182 -14.61 17.91 2.37
CA SER A 182 -15.28 16.78 3.00
C SER A 182 -16.13 17.24 4.18
N THR A 183 -17.41 16.82 4.22
CA THR A 183 -18.39 17.22 5.23
C THR A 183 -19.32 16.06 5.61
N GLU A 184 -20.09 16.24 6.70
CA GLU A 184 -21.11 15.27 7.13
C GLU A 184 -22.15 14.95 6.03
N ALA A 185 -22.57 15.98 5.28
CA ALA A 185 -23.56 15.83 4.23
C ALA A 185 -23.16 14.81 3.15
N ASP A 186 -21.85 14.62 2.95
CA ASP A 186 -21.35 13.70 1.95
C ASP A 186 -21.62 12.23 2.31
N PHE A 187 -21.60 11.90 3.60
CA PHE A 187 -21.75 10.54 4.11
C PHE A 187 -23.18 10.19 4.55
N LYS A 188 -24.00 11.18 4.94
CA LYS A 188 -25.35 10.94 5.44
C LYS A 188 -26.22 10.25 4.39
N GLY A 189 -26.75 9.05 4.72
CA GLY A 189 -27.61 8.28 3.82
C GLY A 189 -26.94 7.81 2.54
N SER A 190 -25.61 7.71 2.51
CA SER A 190 -24.82 7.32 1.35
C SER A 190 -24.78 5.80 1.10
N GLY A 191 -25.10 4.99 2.11
CA GLY A 191 -24.88 3.55 2.11
C GLY A 191 -23.46 3.12 2.50
N TYR A 192 -22.54 4.08 2.67
CA TYR A 192 -21.19 3.83 3.14
C TYR A 192 -21.00 4.27 4.59
N SER A 193 -20.16 3.55 5.31
CA SER A 193 -19.68 3.94 6.63
C SER A 193 -18.67 5.06 6.52
N ARG A 194 -18.60 5.89 7.54
CA ARG A 194 -17.50 6.83 7.76
C ARG A 194 -16.30 6.02 8.27
N GLY A 195 -15.56 5.39 7.34
CA GLY A 195 -14.40 4.58 7.69
C GLY A 195 -13.24 5.47 8.08
N HIS A 196 -12.77 5.35 9.32
CA HIS A 196 -11.57 6.05 9.77
C HIS A 196 -10.34 5.51 9.02
N MET A 197 -9.44 6.40 8.63
CA MET A 197 -8.10 6.01 8.21
C MET A 197 -7.18 5.85 9.43
N VAL A 198 -7.00 6.88 10.26
CA VAL A 198 -6.45 6.72 11.62
C VAL A 198 -7.60 6.34 12.54
N ALA A 199 -7.63 5.13 13.05
CA ALA A 199 -8.71 4.67 13.91
C ALA A 199 -8.78 5.48 15.22
N SER A 200 -9.99 5.74 15.71
CA SER A 200 -10.20 6.40 17.00
C SER A 200 -9.45 5.70 18.14
N GLU A 201 -9.52 4.37 18.17
CA GLU A 201 -8.84 3.52 19.16
C GLU A 201 -7.30 3.61 19.12
N ASP A 202 -6.72 4.08 17.99
CA ASP A 202 -5.28 4.26 17.87
C ASP A 202 -4.79 5.57 18.52
N ARG A 203 -5.70 6.48 18.86
CA ARG A 203 -5.41 7.84 19.37
C ARG A 203 -6.21 8.16 20.63
N VAL A 204 -6.07 7.31 21.64
CA VAL A 204 -6.76 7.45 22.94
C VAL A 204 -5.83 7.89 24.07
N SER A 205 -4.63 8.39 23.75
CA SER A 205 -3.70 8.95 24.73
C SER A 205 -4.21 10.26 25.34
N SER A 206 -5.07 11.01 24.64
CA SER A 206 -5.74 12.21 25.14
C SER A 206 -7.06 12.46 24.41
N LYS A 207 -7.95 13.28 25.01
CA LYS A 207 -9.20 13.71 24.37
C LYS A 207 -8.95 14.47 23.08
N GLU A 208 -7.93 15.31 23.01
CA GLU A 208 -7.61 16.08 21.80
C GLU A 208 -7.09 15.17 20.70
N ALA A 209 -6.19 14.21 21.01
CA ALA A 209 -5.72 13.23 20.05
C ALA A 209 -6.88 12.44 19.44
N ASN A 210 -7.79 11.97 20.29
CA ASN A 210 -8.94 11.20 19.85
C ASN A 210 -9.93 12.03 19.01
N LYS A 211 -10.22 13.28 19.43
CA LYS A 211 -11.11 14.20 18.71
C LYS A 211 -10.65 14.43 17.26
N GLN A 212 -9.35 14.60 17.04
CA GLN A 212 -8.79 14.85 15.71
C GLN A 212 -9.02 13.68 14.75
N THR A 213 -9.20 12.45 15.23
CA THR A 213 -9.50 11.30 14.37
C THR A 213 -10.90 11.40 13.72
N PHE A 214 -11.79 12.23 14.24
CA PHE A 214 -13.13 12.48 13.72
C PHE A 214 -13.21 13.61 12.68
N TYR A 215 -12.08 14.13 12.21
CA TYR A 215 -12.07 15.02 11.06
C TYR A 215 -12.46 14.28 9.78
N TYR A 216 -13.29 14.88 8.94
CA TYR A 216 -13.73 14.28 7.69
C TYR A 216 -12.58 14.07 6.68
N SER A 217 -11.44 14.75 6.83
CA SER A 217 -10.21 14.50 6.09
C SER A 217 -9.62 13.10 6.35
N ASN A 218 -9.91 12.56 7.55
CA ASN A 218 -9.50 11.22 8.00
C ASN A 218 -10.55 10.14 7.69
N VAL A 219 -11.52 10.42 6.80
CA VAL A 219 -12.65 9.52 6.54
C VAL A 219 -12.67 9.06 5.10
N SER A 220 -12.83 7.76 4.90
CA SER A 220 -13.01 7.11 3.61
C SER A 220 -14.39 6.44 3.52
N PRO A 221 -15.04 6.43 2.34
CA PRO A 221 -16.26 5.67 2.11
C PRO A 221 -15.99 4.17 2.19
N GLN A 222 -16.37 3.51 3.26
CA GLN A 222 -16.18 2.07 3.43
C GLN A 222 -17.51 1.31 3.49
N LEU A 223 -17.58 0.14 2.85
CA LEU A 223 -18.64 -0.81 3.09
C LEU A 223 -18.65 -1.22 4.58
N GLN A 224 -19.81 -1.24 5.22
CA GLN A 224 -19.91 -1.63 6.63
C GLN A 224 -19.32 -3.01 6.89
N SER A 225 -19.50 -3.95 5.96
CA SER A 225 -18.95 -5.30 6.07
C SER A 225 -17.42 -5.36 5.98
N HIS A 226 -16.79 -4.44 5.26
CA HIS A 226 -15.34 -4.28 5.21
C HIS A 226 -14.84 -3.56 6.46
N ASN A 227 -15.41 -2.38 6.77
CA ASN A 227 -15.01 -1.53 7.88
C ASN A 227 -15.10 -2.25 9.24
N ALA A 228 -16.25 -2.87 9.56
CA ALA A 228 -16.44 -3.63 10.79
C ALA A 228 -15.92 -5.08 10.72
N GLY A 229 -15.44 -5.50 9.58
CA GLY A 229 -14.94 -6.84 9.29
C GLY A 229 -13.41 -6.92 9.28
N ILE A 230 -12.87 -7.14 8.09
CA ILE A 230 -11.43 -7.38 7.89
C ILE A 230 -10.57 -6.18 8.28
N TRP A 231 -11.04 -4.94 7.97
CA TRP A 231 -10.30 -3.73 8.28
C TRP A 231 -10.15 -3.54 9.79
N LYS A 232 -11.25 -3.67 10.55
CA LYS A 232 -11.21 -3.61 12.01
C LYS A 232 -10.25 -4.65 12.62
N ARG A 233 -10.27 -5.89 12.11
CA ARG A 233 -9.37 -6.95 12.60
C ARG A 233 -7.91 -6.64 12.32
N LEU A 234 -7.61 -6.03 11.17
CA LEU A 234 -6.27 -5.59 10.85
C LEU A 234 -5.83 -4.44 11.76
N GLU A 235 -6.69 -3.45 11.99
CA GLU A 235 -6.43 -2.35 12.93
C GLU A 235 -6.19 -2.87 14.36
N GLU A 236 -6.99 -3.81 14.85
CA GLU A 236 -6.80 -4.45 16.16
C GLU A 236 -5.44 -5.14 16.25
N LYS A 237 -5.01 -5.84 15.20
CA LYS A 237 -3.70 -6.50 15.16
C LYS A 237 -2.56 -5.49 15.16
N VAL A 238 -2.62 -4.46 14.32
CA VAL A 238 -1.62 -3.39 14.26
C VAL A 238 -1.53 -2.64 15.60
N ARG A 239 -2.67 -2.34 16.21
CA ARG A 239 -2.72 -1.71 17.54
C ARG A 239 -2.11 -2.59 18.61
N ALA A 240 -2.35 -3.91 18.58
CA ALA A 240 -1.72 -4.84 19.51
C ALA A 240 -0.19 -4.85 19.38
N TRP A 241 0.34 -4.79 18.16
CA TRP A 241 1.77 -4.62 17.94
C TRP A 241 2.24 -3.24 18.41
N GLY A 242 1.51 -2.18 18.04
CA GLY A 242 1.82 -0.80 18.39
C GLY A 242 1.83 -0.51 19.90
N ARG A 243 1.04 -1.22 20.70
CA ARG A 243 1.00 -1.10 22.17
C ARG A 243 1.93 -2.07 22.89
N ASN A 244 2.64 -2.93 22.18
CA ASN A 244 3.56 -3.89 22.79
C ASN A 244 4.97 -3.28 22.93
N ASN A 245 5.23 -2.64 24.07
CA ASN A 245 6.51 -2.01 24.39
C ASN A 245 7.69 -3.00 24.48
N ASN A 246 7.45 -4.31 24.56
CA ASN A 246 8.51 -5.33 24.49
C ASN A 246 8.87 -5.72 23.05
N MET A 247 8.07 -5.30 22.08
CA MET A 247 8.26 -5.64 20.68
C MET A 247 8.98 -4.52 19.92
N ARG A 248 8.69 -3.28 20.27
CA ARG A 248 9.12 -2.12 19.46
C ARG A 248 9.50 -0.95 20.37
N LYS A 249 10.44 -0.10 19.92
CA LYS A 249 10.60 1.29 20.38
C LYS A 249 9.53 2.15 19.72
N VAL A 250 9.46 2.10 18.38
CA VAL A 250 8.47 2.82 17.58
C VAL A 250 7.88 1.88 16.53
N LEU A 251 6.56 1.96 16.31
CA LEU A 251 5.89 1.41 15.13
C LEU A 251 5.41 2.58 14.28
N TYR A 252 6.00 2.72 13.10
CA TYR A 252 5.61 3.66 12.06
C TYR A 252 4.51 3.04 11.21
N VAL A 253 3.43 3.77 10.98
CA VAL A 253 2.24 3.27 10.28
C VAL A 253 1.83 4.26 9.21
N ALA A 254 1.76 3.80 7.97
CA ALA A 254 1.07 4.48 6.89
C ALA A 254 -0.15 3.67 6.46
N LYS A 255 -1.29 4.32 6.22
CA LYS A 255 -2.56 3.67 5.84
C LYS A 255 -3.26 4.47 4.75
N GLY A 256 -4.00 3.80 3.88
CA GLY A 256 -4.78 4.49 2.87
C GLY A 256 -5.80 3.61 2.16
N GLY A 257 -6.66 4.28 1.40
CA GLY A 257 -7.43 3.66 0.33
C GLY A 257 -6.76 3.98 -1.00
N THR A 258 -6.86 3.10 -1.98
CA THR A 258 -6.34 3.37 -3.32
C THR A 258 -7.16 4.48 -3.99
N ILE A 259 -6.49 5.47 -4.58
CA ILE A 259 -7.15 6.58 -5.28
C ILE A 259 -6.67 6.77 -6.71
N ALA A 260 -5.75 5.92 -7.20
CA ALA A 260 -5.32 5.92 -8.57
C ALA A 260 -6.45 5.49 -9.52
N GLU A 261 -6.41 5.97 -10.74
CA GLU A 261 -7.35 5.56 -11.77
C GLU A 261 -7.27 4.04 -12.00
N GLY A 262 -8.42 3.38 -12.19
CA GLY A 262 -8.51 1.91 -12.25
C GLY A 262 -8.60 1.23 -10.87
N GLN A 263 -8.16 1.87 -9.81
CA GLN A 263 -8.20 1.37 -8.42
C GLN A 263 -9.33 1.97 -7.58
N ILE A 264 -10.23 2.71 -8.22
CA ILE A 264 -11.43 3.32 -7.61
C ILE A 264 -12.70 2.79 -8.28
N GLU A 265 -13.81 2.88 -7.57
CA GLU A 265 -15.12 2.57 -8.14
C GLU A 265 -15.48 3.60 -9.23
N PRO A 266 -16.21 3.18 -10.29
CA PRO A 266 -16.60 4.07 -11.39
C PRO A 266 -17.47 5.25 -10.94
N LYS A 267 -18.22 5.07 -9.85
CA LYS A 267 -19.07 6.12 -9.30
C LYS A 267 -18.46 6.71 -8.04
N ARG A 268 -18.36 8.03 -8.00
CA ARG A 268 -17.96 8.77 -6.81
C ARG A 268 -19.13 8.94 -5.86
N LEU A 269 -18.86 8.91 -4.57
CA LEU A 269 -19.83 9.25 -3.53
C LEU A 269 -20.23 10.71 -3.70
N ARG A 270 -21.53 10.96 -3.78
CA ARG A 270 -22.10 12.30 -4.04
C ARG A 270 -21.50 12.98 -5.29
N GLY A 271 -20.99 12.24 -6.25
CA GLY A 271 -20.37 12.77 -7.47
C GLY A 271 -18.98 13.38 -7.29
N LYS A 272 -18.41 13.37 -6.07
CA LYS A 272 -17.11 14.01 -5.78
C LYS A 272 -16.08 13.10 -5.10
N ILE A 273 -16.43 12.39 -4.02
CA ILE A 273 -15.48 11.58 -3.26
C ILE A 273 -15.23 10.26 -3.96
N VAL A 274 -13.98 9.93 -4.24
CA VAL A 274 -13.63 8.61 -4.78
C VAL A 274 -13.89 7.51 -3.75
N ILE A 275 -14.25 6.33 -4.24
CA ILE A 275 -14.46 5.15 -3.41
C ILE A 275 -13.35 4.16 -3.76
N PRO A 276 -12.42 3.87 -2.84
CA PRO A 276 -11.33 2.93 -3.08
C PRO A 276 -11.84 1.51 -3.35
N LYS A 277 -11.20 0.80 -4.28
CA LYS A 277 -11.39 -0.65 -4.45
C LYS A 277 -10.55 -1.46 -3.48
N TYR A 278 -9.48 -0.88 -2.94
CA TYR A 278 -8.55 -1.52 -2.01
C TYR A 278 -8.21 -0.59 -0.85
N TYR A 279 -7.91 -1.20 0.29
CA TYR A 279 -7.34 -0.51 1.45
C TYR A 279 -6.05 -1.21 1.87
N TRP A 280 -5.07 -0.42 2.28
CA TRP A 280 -3.74 -0.89 2.55
C TRP A 280 -3.16 -0.30 3.85
N MET A 281 -2.16 -1.00 4.41
CA MET A 281 -1.32 -0.53 5.50
C MET A 281 0.12 -0.90 5.20
N ALA A 282 1.06 0.04 5.39
CA ALA A 282 2.50 -0.18 5.44
C ALA A 282 2.99 0.07 6.86
N LEU A 283 3.78 -0.85 7.40
CA LEU A 283 4.27 -0.82 8.77
C LEU A 283 5.79 -0.98 8.78
N LEU A 284 6.47 -0.13 9.54
CA LEU A 284 7.88 -0.24 9.86
C LEU A 284 8.03 -0.21 11.38
N ALA A 285 8.65 -1.21 11.96
CA ALA A 285 8.94 -1.25 13.39
C ALA A 285 10.43 -1.09 13.62
N GLU A 286 10.83 -0.21 14.52
CA GLU A 286 12.14 -0.22 15.16
C GLU A 286 12.04 -1.07 16.43
N ASP A 287 12.77 -2.18 16.49
CA ASP A 287 12.76 -3.05 17.65
C ASP A 287 13.64 -2.49 18.80
N MET A 288 13.70 -3.23 19.92
CA MET A 288 14.42 -2.78 21.11
C MET A 288 15.95 -2.72 20.92
N GLU A 289 16.48 -3.42 19.92
CA GLU A 289 17.88 -3.40 19.51
C GLU A 289 18.20 -2.34 18.45
N GLY A 290 17.17 -1.63 17.93
CA GLY A 290 17.30 -0.62 16.89
C GLY A 290 17.32 -1.21 15.47
N LYS A 291 16.90 -2.47 15.30
CA LYS A 291 16.75 -3.10 14.00
C LYS A 291 15.34 -2.79 13.44
N TYR A 292 15.28 -2.56 12.12
CA TYR A 292 14.04 -2.33 11.42
C TYR A 292 13.42 -3.61 10.87
N HIS A 293 12.09 -3.68 10.93
CA HIS A 293 11.26 -4.76 10.39
C HIS A 293 10.06 -4.14 9.68
N ALA A 294 9.83 -4.51 8.42
CA ALA A 294 8.72 -4.00 7.64
C ALA A 294 7.74 -5.10 7.25
N ILE A 295 6.47 -4.74 7.10
CA ILE A 295 5.39 -5.58 6.58
C ILE A 295 4.29 -4.70 6.03
N ALA A 296 3.60 -5.16 4.98
CA ALA A 296 2.47 -4.46 4.42
C ALA A 296 1.24 -5.37 4.34
N PHE A 297 0.06 -4.75 4.15
CA PHE A 297 -1.22 -5.42 4.00
C PHE A 297 -2.04 -4.76 2.90
N LEU A 298 -2.75 -5.59 2.14
CA LEU A 298 -3.69 -5.14 1.12
C LEU A 298 -5.02 -5.89 1.27
N THR A 299 -6.12 -5.17 1.29
CA THR A 299 -7.47 -5.75 1.39
C THR A 299 -8.35 -5.21 0.28
N GLU A 300 -9.12 -6.07 -0.37
CA GLU A 300 -10.19 -5.65 -1.28
C GLU A 300 -11.35 -5.00 -0.52
N HIS A 301 -11.95 -3.98 -1.09
CA HIS A 301 -13.09 -3.28 -0.49
C HIS A 301 -14.40 -4.07 -0.69
N ARG A 302 -14.49 -5.21 -0.04
CA ARG A 302 -15.64 -6.12 -0.09
C ARG A 302 -15.92 -6.79 1.26
N LYS A 303 -17.00 -7.52 1.35
CA LYS A 303 -17.23 -8.46 2.44
C LYS A 303 -16.26 -9.64 2.29
N TYR A 304 -15.65 -10.05 3.39
CA TYR A 304 -14.86 -11.28 3.49
C TYR A 304 -15.71 -12.38 4.11
N GLU A 305 -15.77 -13.53 3.46
CA GLU A 305 -16.51 -14.69 3.97
C GLU A 305 -15.69 -15.43 5.04
N LYS A 306 -16.34 -16.35 5.75
CA LYS A 306 -15.67 -17.12 6.81
C LYS A 306 -14.49 -17.91 6.24
N GLY A 307 -13.29 -17.68 6.78
CA GLY A 307 -12.03 -18.31 6.35
C GLY A 307 -11.19 -17.49 5.36
N GLU A 308 -11.75 -16.48 4.69
CA GLU A 308 -10.99 -15.60 3.79
C GLU A 308 -10.12 -14.57 4.54
N GLY A 309 -10.56 -14.12 5.71
CA GLY A 309 -9.90 -13.04 6.46
C GLY A 309 -8.67 -13.48 7.27
N ASN A 310 -7.84 -14.38 6.77
CA ASN A 310 -6.54 -14.69 7.38
C ASN A 310 -5.55 -13.56 7.06
N LEU A 311 -5.14 -12.80 8.09
CA LEU A 311 -4.25 -11.64 7.94
C LEU A 311 -2.89 -12.02 7.33
N GLN A 312 -2.37 -13.22 7.59
CA GLN A 312 -1.12 -13.69 6.98
C GLN A 312 -1.22 -13.86 5.46
N LYS A 313 -2.41 -14.16 4.94
CA LYS A 313 -2.66 -14.28 3.50
C LYS A 313 -2.86 -12.93 2.82
N LEU A 314 -3.12 -11.88 3.58
CA LEU A 314 -3.32 -10.51 3.11
C LEU A 314 -2.04 -9.67 3.28
N ALA A 315 -1.00 -10.27 3.88
CA ALA A 315 0.29 -9.63 4.05
C ALA A 315 1.12 -9.75 2.77
N LEU A 316 1.89 -8.71 2.48
CA LEU A 316 2.82 -8.60 1.35
C LEU A 316 4.08 -7.86 1.83
N SER A 317 5.13 -7.82 1.01
CA SER A 317 6.28 -6.96 1.26
C SER A 317 5.91 -5.49 1.02
N VAL A 318 6.72 -4.56 1.51
CA VAL A 318 6.49 -3.14 1.23
C VAL A 318 6.75 -2.85 -0.25
N ASP A 319 7.80 -3.42 -0.86
CA ASP A 319 8.06 -3.33 -2.31
C ASP A 319 6.82 -3.72 -3.15
N GLU A 320 6.14 -4.83 -2.79
CA GLU A 320 4.93 -5.28 -3.49
C GLU A 320 3.77 -4.27 -3.32
N LEU A 321 3.67 -3.64 -2.15
CA LEU A 321 2.66 -2.60 -1.92
C LEU A 321 2.99 -1.32 -2.68
N GLU A 322 4.26 -0.94 -2.78
CA GLU A 322 4.74 0.20 -3.59
C GLU A 322 4.43 0.00 -5.07
N ASP A 323 4.77 -1.16 -5.59
CA ASP A 323 4.44 -1.54 -6.97
C ASP A 323 2.93 -1.44 -7.26
N PHE A 324 2.11 -1.77 -6.25
CA PHE A 324 0.65 -1.72 -6.39
C PHE A 324 0.08 -0.32 -6.27
N THR A 325 0.56 0.50 -5.31
CA THR A 325 -0.02 1.81 -4.99
C THR A 325 0.64 2.97 -5.74
N GLY A 326 1.88 2.79 -6.20
CA GLY A 326 2.73 3.85 -6.74
C GLY A 326 3.21 4.85 -5.67
N LEU A 327 3.05 4.52 -4.39
CA LEU A 327 3.59 5.29 -3.27
C LEU A 327 4.99 4.78 -2.93
N ASP A 328 5.84 5.65 -2.41
CA ASP A 328 7.21 5.38 -1.95
C ASP A 328 7.16 5.52 -0.42
N PHE A 329 7.20 4.38 0.28
CA PHE A 329 7.10 4.32 1.73
C PHE A 329 8.50 4.39 2.37
N PHE A 330 8.57 4.78 3.61
CA PHE A 330 9.78 4.79 4.44
C PHE A 330 11.03 5.39 3.77
N HIS A 331 10.85 6.18 2.72
CA HIS A 331 11.88 6.79 1.86
C HIS A 331 12.89 7.68 2.62
N ASN A 332 12.64 7.97 3.90
CA ASN A 332 13.56 8.69 4.78
C ASN A 332 14.52 7.77 5.54
N LEU A 333 14.44 6.44 5.35
CA LEU A 333 15.52 5.53 5.73
C LEU A 333 16.72 5.73 4.79
N ASP A 334 17.90 5.31 5.22
CA ASP A 334 19.01 5.20 4.28
C ASP A 334 18.70 4.13 3.22
N ASP A 335 19.06 4.37 1.97
CA ASP A 335 18.71 3.56 0.79
C ASP A 335 19.00 2.06 0.99
N ARG A 336 20.04 1.72 1.74
CA ARG A 336 20.43 0.33 1.98
C ARG A 336 19.47 -0.35 2.96
N THR A 337 19.14 0.33 4.04
CA THR A 337 18.21 -0.17 5.06
C THR A 337 16.82 -0.28 4.46
N GLU A 338 16.34 0.77 3.78
CA GLU A 338 15.08 0.81 3.06
C GLU A 338 14.94 -0.42 2.14
N GLN A 339 15.84 -0.59 1.18
CA GLN A 339 15.82 -1.72 0.25
C GLN A 339 15.83 -3.09 0.95
N GLN A 340 16.54 -3.22 2.07
CA GLN A 340 16.62 -4.49 2.80
C GLN A 340 15.33 -4.85 3.52
N VAL A 341 14.68 -3.87 4.17
CA VAL A 341 13.49 -4.15 4.99
C VAL A 341 12.23 -4.26 4.14
N GLU A 342 12.13 -3.50 3.06
CA GLU A 342 10.95 -3.48 2.19
C GLU A 342 10.81 -4.73 1.32
N ALA A 343 11.94 -5.31 0.90
CA ALA A 343 11.97 -6.56 0.15
C ALA A 343 11.65 -7.81 0.99
N VAL A 344 11.51 -7.70 2.32
CA VAL A 344 11.30 -8.87 3.19
C VAL A 344 9.94 -9.49 2.94
N ALA A 345 9.92 -10.75 2.50
CA ALA A 345 8.68 -11.49 2.34
C ALA A 345 7.94 -11.65 3.68
N PRO A 346 6.61 -11.38 3.73
CA PRO A 346 5.84 -11.29 4.98
C PRO A 346 5.73 -12.60 5.77
N LEU A 347 6.02 -13.73 5.12
CA LEU A 347 6.02 -15.05 5.74
C LEU A 347 7.40 -15.71 5.76
N SER A 348 8.48 -14.96 5.51
CA SER A 348 9.86 -15.42 5.73
C SER A 348 10.08 -15.84 7.19
N PRO A 349 11.08 -16.68 7.50
CA PRO A 349 11.38 -17.07 8.89
C PRO A 349 11.61 -15.88 9.82
N GLU A 350 12.24 -14.80 9.32
CA GLU A 350 12.49 -13.56 10.05
C GLU A 350 11.18 -12.84 10.36
N SER A 351 10.37 -12.56 9.33
CA SER A 351 9.08 -11.88 9.45
C SER A 351 8.12 -12.66 10.34
N ARG A 352 8.06 -14.00 10.19
CA ARG A 352 7.25 -14.86 11.08
C ARG A 352 7.65 -14.74 12.54
N ARG A 353 8.94 -14.71 12.83
CA ARG A 353 9.47 -14.57 14.19
C ARG A 353 9.10 -13.24 14.80
N TYR A 354 9.20 -12.15 14.03
CA TYR A 354 8.94 -10.81 14.52
C TYR A 354 7.44 -10.51 14.63
N TRP A 355 6.67 -10.68 13.53
CA TRP A 355 5.29 -10.22 13.46
C TRP A 355 4.25 -11.25 13.94
N TRP A 356 4.51 -12.55 13.76
CA TRP A 356 3.48 -13.56 13.91
C TRP A 356 3.65 -14.49 15.12
N ALA A 357 4.83 -14.57 15.68
CA ALA A 357 5.10 -15.43 16.84
C ALA A 357 4.72 -14.78 18.18
N ARG A 358 4.20 -13.55 18.17
CA ARG A 358 3.89 -12.77 19.37
C ARG A 358 2.42 -12.42 19.48
#